data_de95a999ac02f7f9cee82f775443092a
#
_entry.id   de95a999ac02f7f9cee82f775443092a
#
_cell.length_a   1.000
_cell.length_b   1.000
_cell.length_c   1.000
_cell.angle_alpha   90.00
_cell.angle_beta   90.00
_cell.angle_gamma   90.00
#
_symmetry.space_group_name_H-M   'P 1'
#
loop_
_entity.id
_entity.type
_entity.pdbx_description
1 polymer ?
#
loop_
_entity_poly.entity_id
_entity_poly.type
_entity_poly.pdbx_seq_one_letter_code
_entity_poly.pdbx_strand_id
1 'polypeptide(L)'
;MTMKKSECIQRIPEGGYVFRIYPPNNKSQSLGQSTKVYASEKECHDAFDCFIDLLAEHRTTDESFVKIKKHSTQGENGILTQWTFHFYDENGCEVFTRRMPYWAKANCSKGIASVVRYVKELK
;
A
#
# COMPACT_ATOMS: atom_id res chain seq x y z
N MET A 1 -11.98 12.30 -10.38
CA MET A 1 -11.02 12.02 -11.46
C MET A 1 -10.17 10.82 -11.10
N THR A 2 -10.06 9.84 -11.98
CA THR A 2 -9.34 8.61 -11.72
C THR A 2 -7.86 8.75 -12.09
N MET A 3 -6.95 8.23 -11.25
CA MET A 3 -5.53 8.21 -11.55
C MET A 3 -5.23 7.25 -12.71
N LYS A 4 -4.20 7.57 -13.47
CA LYS A 4 -3.67 6.66 -14.49
C LYS A 4 -2.60 5.77 -13.85
N LYS A 5 -2.45 4.54 -14.36
CA LYS A 5 -1.39 3.62 -13.89
C LYS A 5 -0.02 4.27 -13.92
N SER A 6 0.29 5.03 -14.99
CA SER A 6 1.58 5.69 -15.14
C SER A 6 1.87 6.72 -14.04
N GLU A 7 0.83 7.31 -13.46
CA GLU A 7 0.99 8.29 -12.39
C GLU A 7 1.34 7.64 -11.05
N CYS A 8 1.07 6.34 -10.91
CA CYS A 8 1.38 5.59 -9.70
C CYS A 8 2.85 5.20 -9.62
N ILE A 9 3.54 5.14 -10.75
CA ILE A 9 4.97 4.79 -10.83
C ILE A 9 5.78 6.07 -10.67
N GLN A 10 6.59 6.15 -9.62
CA GLN A 10 7.29 7.39 -9.27
C GLN A 10 8.76 7.15 -8.98
N ARG A 11 9.60 8.07 -9.48
CA ARG A 11 11.01 8.07 -9.16
C ARG A 11 11.21 8.72 -7.79
N ILE A 12 12.03 8.11 -6.96
CA ILE A 12 12.36 8.68 -5.65
C ILE A 12 13.69 9.44 -5.70
N PRO A 13 13.88 10.48 -4.85
CA PRO A 13 15.10 11.30 -4.87
C PRO A 13 16.40 10.52 -4.65
N GLU A 14 16.35 9.45 -3.86
CA GLU A 14 17.51 8.61 -3.56
C GLU A 14 17.91 7.71 -4.73
N GLY A 15 17.12 7.71 -5.79
CA GLY A 15 17.27 6.85 -6.95
C GLY A 15 16.39 5.61 -6.88
N GLY A 16 15.92 5.18 -8.03
CA GLY A 16 15.01 4.04 -8.13
C GLY A 16 13.55 4.46 -8.25
N TYR A 17 12.68 3.47 -8.27
CA TYR A 17 11.25 3.66 -8.54
C TYR A 17 10.41 2.88 -7.54
N VAL A 18 9.28 3.48 -7.16
CA VAL A 18 8.26 2.84 -6.33
C VAL A 18 6.90 3.05 -6.99
N PHE A 19 5.92 2.19 -6.68
CA PHE A 19 4.53 2.50 -7.04
C PHE A 19 3.78 2.92 -5.78
N ARG A 20 2.93 3.94 -5.94
CA ARG A 20 2.10 4.50 -4.87
C ARG A 20 0.66 4.61 -5.33
N ILE A 21 -0.26 4.42 -4.39
CA ILE A 21 -1.69 4.58 -4.66
C ILE A 21 -2.17 5.82 -3.91
N TYR A 22 -2.88 6.68 -4.62
CA TYR A 22 -3.42 7.92 -4.07
C TYR A 22 -4.94 7.96 -4.19
N PRO A 23 -5.64 8.61 -3.23
CA PRO A 23 -7.04 8.94 -3.43
C PRO A 23 -7.19 9.85 -4.66
N PRO A 24 -8.26 9.71 -5.46
CA PRO A 24 -8.42 10.50 -6.70
C PRO A 24 -8.34 12.01 -6.50
N ASN A 25 -8.76 12.50 -5.34
CA ASN A 25 -8.83 13.93 -5.05
C ASN A 25 -7.67 14.43 -4.17
N ASN A 26 -6.73 13.58 -3.82
CA ASN A 26 -5.62 13.99 -2.96
C ASN A 26 -4.34 13.26 -3.36
N LYS A 27 -3.47 13.97 -4.08
CA LYS A 27 -2.18 13.45 -4.54
C LYS A 27 -1.03 13.78 -3.59
N SER A 28 -1.32 14.47 -2.49
CA SER A 28 -0.28 14.86 -1.53
C SER A 28 0.04 13.79 -0.51
N GLN A 29 -0.88 12.86 -0.26
CA GLN A 29 -0.69 11.79 0.72
C GLN A 29 -1.11 10.45 0.13
N SER A 30 -0.14 9.55 -0.04
CA SER A 30 -0.43 8.23 -0.59
C SER A 30 -1.13 7.34 0.43
N LEU A 31 -1.96 6.42 -0.08
CA LEU A 31 -2.57 5.36 0.73
C LEU A 31 -1.53 4.31 1.09
N GLY A 32 -0.50 4.16 0.28
CA GLY A 32 0.58 3.20 0.49
C GLY A 32 1.53 3.19 -0.68
N GLN A 33 2.61 2.43 -0.55
CA GLN A 33 3.61 2.29 -1.60
C GLN A 33 4.20 0.89 -1.62
N SER A 34 4.87 0.56 -2.72
CA SER A 34 5.61 -0.70 -2.82
C SER A 34 6.64 -0.80 -1.71
N THR A 35 6.78 -2.00 -1.14
CA THR A 35 7.79 -2.26 -0.11
C THR A 35 9.18 -2.17 -0.69
N LYS A 36 9.35 -2.65 -1.92
CA LYS A 36 10.63 -2.59 -2.64
C LYS A 36 10.81 -1.30 -3.41
N VAL A 37 12.08 -0.90 -3.57
CA VAL A 37 12.51 0.13 -4.51
C VAL A 37 13.09 -0.60 -5.72
N TYR A 38 12.56 -0.32 -6.91
CA TYR A 38 12.96 -0.98 -8.14
C TYR A 38 14.03 -0.17 -8.87
N ALA A 39 14.95 -0.87 -9.52
CA ALA A 39 16.09 -0.22 -10.20
C ALA A 39 15.68 0.52 -11.48
N SER A 40 14.60 0.06 -12.14
CA SER A 40 14.12 0.68 -13.37
C SER A 40 12.62 0.89 -13.34
N GLU A 41 12.15 1.81 -14.17
CA GLU A 41 10.72 2.07 -14.33
C GLU A 41 9.98 0.83 -14.81
N LYS A 42 10.59 0.07 -15.73
CA LYS A 42 9.99 -1.15 -16.26
C LYS A 42 9.81 -2.21 -15.18
N GLU A 43 10.82 -2.43 -14.33
CA GLU A 43 10.71 -3.38 -13.23
C GLU A 43 9.60 -2.98 -12.25
N CYS A 44 9.51 -1.69 -11.95
CA CYS A 44 8.47 -1.16 -11.08
C CYS A 44 7.07 -1.35 -11.69
N HIS A 45 6.95 -1.09 -12.99
CA HIS A 45 5.69 -1.26 -13.72
C HIS A 45 5.26 -2.72 -13.71
N ASP A 46 6.20 -3.65 -13.96
CA ASP A 46 5.92 -5.09 -13.95
C ASP A 46 5.48 -5.54 -12.55
N ALA A 47 6.13 -5.04 -11.50
CA ALA A 47 5.76 -5.34 -10.12
C ALA A 47 4.38 -4.78 -9.78
N PHE A 48 4.04 -3.60 -10.28
CA PHE A 48 2.74 -3.01 -10.08
C PHE A 48 1.64 -3.83 -10.76
N ASP A 49 1.90 -4.30 -11.97
CA ASP A 49 0.96 -5.18 -12.69
C ASP A 49 0.72 -6.48 -11.89
N CYS A 50 1.77 -7.06 -11.32
CA CYS A 50 1.64 -8.23 -10.45
C CYS A 50 0.78 -7.93 -9.21
N PHE A 51 0.95 -6.76 -8.60
CA PHE A 51 0.15 -6.35 -7.45
C PHE A 51 -1.33 -6.20 -7.83
N ILE A 52 -1.61 -5.61 -9.00
CA ILE A 52 -2.97 -5.48 -9.51
C ILE A 52 -3.61 -6.86 -9.69
N ASP A 53 -2.86 -7.82 -10.23
CA ASP A 53 -3.33 -9.19 -10.41
C ASP A 53 -3.62 -9.86 -9.06
N LEU A 54 -2.76 -9.67 -8.07
CA LEU A 54 -2.98 -10.19 -6.71
C LEU A 54 -4.28 -9.65 -6.11
N LEU A 55 -4.54 -8.35 -6.30
CA LEU A 55 -5.79 -7.73 -5.81
C LEU A 55 -7.03 -8.29 -6.50
N ALA A 56 -6.90 -8.71 -7.76
CA ALA A 56 -8.00 -9.33 -8.50
C ALA A 56 -8.24 -10.77 -8.09
N GLU A 57 -7.19 -11.49 -7.72
CA GLU A 57 -7.25 -12.94 -7.43
C GLU A 57 -7.54 -13.26 -5.96
N HIS A 58 -7.15 -12.39 -5.03
CA HIS A 58 -7.25 -12.64 -3.60
C HIS A 58 -8.21 -11.68 -2.92
N ARG A 59 -8.85 -12.16 -1.86
CA ARG A 59 -9.71 -11.32 -1.02
C ARG A 59 -8.89 -10.69 0.09
N THR A 60 -9.24 -9.47 0.48
CA THR A 60 -8.57 -8.75 1.57
C THR A 60 -8.84 -9.38 2.95
N THR A 61 -9.79 -10.31 3.03
CA THR A 61 -10.05 -11.11 4.24
C THR A 61 -9.09 -12.29 4.37
N ASP A 62 -8.33 -12.60 3.32
CA ASP A 62 -7.33 -13.67 3.33
C ASP A 62 -6.09 -13.17 4.07
N GLU A 63 -5.83 -13.73 5.25
CA GLU A 63 -4.70 -13.33 6.09
C GLU A 63 -3.34 -13.66 5.50
N SER A 64 -3.27 -14.55 4.52
CA SER A 64 -2.01 -14.81 3.82
C SER A 64 -1.69 -13.72 2.80
N PHE A 65 -2.70 -12.97 2.37
CA PHE A 65 -2.56 -11.88 1.40
C PHE A 65 -2.44 -10.51 2.08
N VAL A 66 -3.31 -10.22 3.07
CA VAL A 66 -3.33 -8.94 3.77
C VAL A 66 -3.28 -9.16 5.27
N LYS A 67 -2.36 -8.47 5.95
CA LYS A 67 -2.26 -8.51 7.41
C LYS A 67 -2.36 -7.10 7.97
N ILE A 68 -3.07 -6.98 9.10
CA ILE A 68 -3.09 -5.77 9.91
C ILE A 68 -2.23 -6.04 11.13
N LYS A 69 -1.24 -5.18 11.35
CA LYS A 69 -0.33 -5.30 12.49
C LYS A 69 -0.59 -4.18 13.50
N LYS A 70 -0.63 -4.56 14.76
CA LYS A 70 -0.77 -3.66 15.89
C LYS A 70 0.62 -3.33 16.43
N HIS A 71 0.88 -2.04 16.62
CA HIS A 71 2.12 -1.55 17.20
C HIS A 71 1.81 -0.79 18.48
N SER A 72 2.36 -1.24 19.61
CA SER A 72 2.17 -0.59 20.89
C SER A 72 3.50 -0.04 21.37
N THR A 73 3.52 1.25 21.74
CA THR A 73 4.73 1.94 22.19
C THR A 73 4.42 2.62 23.52
N GLN A 74 5.36 2.52 24.48
CA GLN A 74 5.24 3.21 25.76
C GLN A 74 5.53 4.70 25.55
N GLY A 75 4.53 5.55 25.80
CA GLY A 75 4.67 6.99 25.78
C GLY A 75 4.68 7.59 27.17
N GLU A 76 4.85 8.92 27.27
CA GLU A 76 4.85 9.63 28.55
C GLU A 76 3.51 9.52 29.28
N ASN A 77 2.42 9.49 28.54
CA ASN A 77 1.05 9.47 29.08
C ASN A 77 0.39 8.09 28.95
N GLY A 78 1.16 7.02 28.80
CA GLY A 78 0.66 5.67 28.68
C GLY A 78 1.06 5.00 27.38
N ILE A 79 0.31 3.96 27.00
CA ILE A 79 0.61 3.18 25.80
C ILE A 79 -0.05 3.80 24.57
N LEU A 80 0.76 4.05 23.54
CA LEU A 80 0.29 4.49 22.23
C LEU A 80 0.11 3.27 21.35
N THR A 81 -1.06 3.14 20.75
CA THR A 81 -1.37 2.02 19.85
C THR A 81 -1.62 2.55 18.45
N GLN A 82 -0.93 1.93 17.49
CA GLN A 82 -1.05 2.27 16.08
C GLN A 82 -1.24 0.99 15.27
N TRP A 83 -1.78 1.14 14.06
CA TRP A 83 -2.12 0.01 13.19
C TRP A 83 -1.58 0.25 11.80
N THR A 84 -0.99 -0.81 11.19
CA THR A 84 -0.49 -0.77 9.82
C THR A 84 -1.04 -1.95 9.03
N PHE A 85 -1.16 -1.78 7.71
CA PHE A 85 -1.54 -2.89 6.85
C PHE A 85 -0.37 -3.27 5.94
N HIS A 86 -0.36 -4.55 5.55
CA HIS A 86 0.71 -5.13 4.73
C HIS A 86 0.09 -6.11 3.74
N PHE A 87 0.48 -5.99 2.47
CA PHE A 87 0.06 -6.90 1.42
C PHE A 87 1.24 -7.81 1.06
N TYR A 88 0.95 -9.09 0.87
CA TYR A 88 1.96 -10.12 0.58
C TYR A 88 1.67 -10.83 -0.73
N ASP A 89 2.72 -11.26 -1.43
CA ASP A 89 2.57 -12.08 -2.62
C ASP A 89 2.39 -13.56 -2.22
N GLU A 90 2.29 -14.44 -3.23
CA GLU A 90 2.07 -15.86 -3.02
C GLU A 90 3.27 -16.57 -2.36
N ASN A 91 4.44 -15.93 -2.38
CA ASN A 91 5.65 -16.43 -1.73
C ASN A 91 5.80 -15.93 -0.29
N GLY A 92 4.84 -15.14 0.19
CA GLY A 92 4.88 -14.57 1.53
C GLY A 92 5.77 -13.35 1.66
N CYS A 93 6.18 -12.73 0.53
CA CYS A 93 6.97 -11.51 0.54
C CYS A 93 6.06 -10.29 0.56
N GLU A 94 6.36 -9.33 1.43
CA GLU A 94 5.60 -8.09 1.49
C GLU A 94 5.83 -7.29 0.20
N VAL A 95 4.74 -6.85 -0.42
CA VAL A 95 4.81 -6.12 -1.70
C VAL A 95 4.28 -4.70 -1.61
N PHE A 96 3.45 -4.40 -0.60
CA PHE A 96 2.83 -3.08 -0.47
C PHE A 96 2.50 -2.80 0.98
N THR A 97 2.75 -1.57 1.43
CA THR A 97 2.47 -1.15 2.80
C THR A 97 2.26 0.36 2.84
N ARG A 98 1.71 0.84 3.96
CA ARG A 98 1.60 2.27 4.23
C ARG A 98 2.62 2.66 5.30
N ARG A 99 3.37 3.72 5.04
CA ARG A 99 4.38 4.23 5.99
C ARG A 99 3.78 4.87 7.22
N MET A 100 2.69 5.62 7.04
CA MET A 100 2.05 6.29 8.17
C MET A 100 1.02 5.39 8.81
N PRO A 101 1.16 5.08 10.10
CA PRO A 101 0.23 4.20 10.78
C PRO A 101 -1.12 4.89 11.04
N TYR A 102 -2.13 4.08 11.27
CA TYR A 102 -3.45 4.54 11.68
C TYR A 102 -3.58 4.46 13.19
N TRP A 103 -4.32 5.41 13.77
CA TRP A 103 -4.58 5.42 15.21
C TRP A 103 -5.73 4.49 15.61
N ALA A 104 -6.52 4.02 14.65
CA ALA A 104 -7.64 3.11 14.89
C ALA A 104 -7.61 1.97 13.90
N LYS A 105 -7.88 0.75 14.35
CA LYS A 105 -7.95 -0.44 13.50
C LYS A 105 -9.00 -0.29 12.40
N ALA A 106 -10.16 0.32 12.74
CA ALA A 106 -11.22 0.56 11.76
C ALA A 106 -10.74 1.42 10.59
N ASN A 107 -9.92 2.44 10.85
CA ASN A 107 -9.36 3.30 9.81
C ASN A 107 -8.34 2.55 8.96
N CYS A 108 -7.57 1.66 9.56
CA CYS A 108 -6.64 0.79 8.83
C CYS A 108 -7.41 -0.12 7.86
N SER A 109 -8.51 -0.72 8.30
CA SER A 109 -9.37 -1.54 7.44
C SER A 109 -9.98 -0.74 6.29
N LYS A 110 -10.39 0.49 6.55
CA LYS A 110 -10.90 1.41 5.52
C LYS A 110 -9.79 1.75 4.50
N GLY A 111 -8.56 1.90 4.97
CA GLY A 111 -7.40 2.13 4.10
C GLY A 111 -7.17 0.99 3.14
N ILE A 112 -7.27 -0.25 3.61
CA ILE A 112 -7.16 -1.46 2.78
C ILE A 112 -8.26 -1.44 1.70
N ALA A 113 -9.50 -1.20 2.09
CA ALA A 113 -10.63 -1.14 1.15
C ALA A 113 -10.42 -0.04 0.10
N SER A 114 -9.87 1.10 0.51
CA SER A 114 -9.57 2.21 -0.39
C SER A 114 -8.51 1.83 -1.42
N VAL A 115 -7.45 1.14 -1.00
CA VAL A 115 -6.41 0.65 -1.93
C VAL A 115 -7.03 -0.23 -3.01
N VAL A 116 -7.83 -1.21 -2.62
CA VAL A 116 -8.50 -2.11 -3.57
C VAL A 116 -9.39 -1.33 -4.52
N ARG A 117 -10.21 -0.43 -3.99
CA ARG A 117 -11.14 0.38 -4.77
C ARG A 117 -10.41 1.24 -5.82
N TYR A 118 -9.40 1.99 -5.40
CA TYR A 118 -8.72 2.92 -6.31
C TYR A 118 -7.85 2.20 -7.33
N VAL A 119 -7.28 1.05 -6.99
CA VAL A 119 -6.57 0.22 -7.97
C VAL A 119 -7.52 -0.27 -9.06
N LYS A 120 -8.73 -0.70 -8.69
CA LYS A 120 -9.74 -1.13 -9.67
C LYS A 120 -10.21 -0.01 -10.59
N GLU A 121 -10.12 1.24 -10.14
CA GLU A 121 -10.51 2.42 -10.90
C GLU A 121 -9.40 2.96 -11.81
N LEU A 122 -8.19 2.41 -11.75
CA LEU A 122 -7.07 2.85 -12.57
C LEU A 122 -7.31 2.64 -14.06
N LYS A 123 -6.83 3.58 -14.84
CA LYS A 123 -6.95 3.53 -16.31
C LYS A 123 -5.61 3.36 -17.00
#